data_0decf1083e6197545f72b50aa27bb414
#
_entry.id   0decf1083e6197545f72b50aa27bb414
#
_cell.length_a   1.000
_cell.length_b   1.000
_cell.length_c   1.000
_cell.angle_alpha   90.00
_cell.angle_beta   90.00
_cell.angle_gamma   90.00
#
_symmetry.space_group_name_H-M   'P 1'
#
loop_
_entity.id
_entity.type
_entity.pdbx_description
1 polymer ?
#
loop_
_entity_poly.entity_id
_entity_poly.type
_entity_poly.pdbx_seq_one_letter_code
_entity_poly.pdbx_strand_id
1 'polypeptide(L)'
;MAGAPGDRIELRGLRVVGTHGVLIEEQERAQPFEVDLDLAVDLRPAGVSDDLADTVDYGAVADVVAATVSGGCSFALLEALAWHLVEAVLDVDHRITGVTVALRKLRPPLAVDIDTVGVRVARTR
;
A
#
# COMPACT_ATOMS: atom_id res chain seq x y z
N MET A 1 -8.10 19.65 -11.59
CA MET A 1 -7.19 18.80 -12.36
C MET A 1 -6.20 18.16 -11.41
N ALA A 2 -6.05 16.87 -11.49
CA ALA A 2 -4.98 16.20 -10.78
C ALA A 2 -3.64 16.78 -11.23
N GLY A 3 -2.59 16.67 -10.46
CA GLY A 3 -1.28 17.20 -10.76
C GLY A 3 -0.72 16.83 -12.14
N ALA A 4 0.50 17.22 -12.41
CA ALA A 4 1.15 16.91 -13.68
C ALA A 4 1.17 15.40 -13.91
N PRO A 5 0.96 14.91 -15.16
CA PRO A 5 1.07 13.50 -15.47
C PRO A 5 2.46 12.97 -15.09
N GLY A 6 2.48 11.89 -14.33
CA GLY A 6 3.70 11.24 -13.92
C GLY A 6 4.28 11.68 -12.59
N ASP A 7 3.82 12.80 -12.01
CA ASP A 7 4.26 13.18 -10.67
C ASP A 7 3.72 12.16 -9.66
N ARG A 8 4.61 11.61 -8.86
CA ARG A 8 4.21 10.64 -7.84
C ARG A 8 5.19 10.57 -6.70
N ILE A 9 4.66 10.22 -5.53
CA ILE A 9 5.48 9.81 -4.38
C ILE A 9 5.55 8.29 -4.42
N GLU A 10 6.74 7.74 -4.28
CA GLU A 10 6.99 6.30 -4.38
C GLU A 10 7.48 5.76 -3.04
N LEU A 11 6.76 4.80 -2.48
CA LEU A 11 7.22 4.04 -1.32
C LEU A 11 7.55 2.63 -1.79
N ARG A 12 8.75 2.15 -1.47
CA ARG A 12 9.24 0.85 -1.94
C ARG A 12 9.68 -0.02 -0.78
N GLY A 13 9.29 -1.29 -0.83
CA GLY A 13 9.79 -2.28 0.09
C GLY A 13 9.29 -2.13 1.51
N LEU A 14 8.09 -1.63 1.72
CA LEU A 14 7.51 -1.54 3.06
C LEU A 14 7.12 -2.93 3.52
N ARG A 15 7.77 -3.43 4.55
CA ARG A 15 7.55 -4.78 5.08
C ARG A 15 6.75 -4.72 6.36
N VAL A 16 5.68 -5.50 6.39
CA VAL A 16 4.77 -5.57 7.53
C VAL A 16 4.33 -7.02 7.69
N VAL A 17 4.21 -7.49 8.93
CA VAL A 17 3.65 -8.79 9.21
C VAL A 17 2.13 -8.69 9.39
N GLY A 18 1.41 -9.71 8.96
CA GLY A 18 -0.03 -9.77 9.09
C GLY A 18 -0.56 -11.19 8.95
N THR A 19 -1.84 -11.37 9.26
CA THR A 19 -2.49 -12.67 9.28
C THR A 19 -3.53 -12.76 8.17
N HIS A 20 -3.06 -12.83 6.94
CA HIS A 20 -3.92 -12.85 5.76
C HIS A 20 -3.64 -14.06 4.88
N GLY A 21 -4.68 -14.66 4.34
CA GLY A 21 -4.60 -15.77 3.43
C GLY A 21 -5.82 -16.69 3.52
N VAL A 22 -5.95 -17.58 2.56
CA VAL A 22 -7.08 -18.53 2.51
C VAL A 22 -6.93 -19.63 3.56
N LEU A 23 -5.69 -20.03 3.85
CA LEU A 23 -5.42 -21.13 4.78
C LEU A 23 -5.60 -20.67 6.22
N ILE A 24 -6.09 -21.57 7.08
CA ILE A 24 -6.25 -21.29 8.50
C ILE A 24 -4.92 -20.90 9.13
N GLU A 25 -3.84 -21.58 8.78
CA GLU A 25 -2.48 -21.28 9.27
C GLU A 25 -2.07 -19.86 8.95
N GLU A 26 -2.46 -19.34 7.78
CA GLU A 26 -2.17 -17.95 7.40
C GLU A 26 -2.97 -16.94 8.19
N GLN A 27 -4.13 -17.31 8.67
CA GLN A 27 -5.00 -16.46 9.49
C GLN A 27 -4.63 -16.49 10.98
N GLU A 28 -3.92 -17.51 11.41
CA GLU A 28 -3.50 -17.69 12.81
C GLU A 28 -2.05 -17.25 13.06
N ARG A 29 -1.20 -17.28 12.04
CA ARG A 29 0.22 -16.92 12.16
C ARG A 29 0.54 -15.74 11.29
N ALA A 30 1.15 -14.72 11.88
CA ALA A 30 1.65 -13.59 11.14
C ALA A 30 2.75 -14.02 10.16
N GLN A 31 2.68 -13.49 8.94
CA GLN A 31 3.69 -13.71 7.91
C GLN A 31 4.08 -12.38 7.28
N PRO A 32 5.27 -12.30 6.65
CA PRO A 32 5.73 -11.05 6.07
C PRO A 32 5.05 -10.76 4.75
N PHE A 33 4.58 -9.53 4.63
CA PHE A 33 4.09 -8.93 3.39
C PHE A 33 5.02 -7.78 3.00
N GLU A 34 5.12 -7.52 1.72
CA GLU A 34 5.84 -6.35 1.22
C GLU A 34 4.90 -5.53 0.35
N VAL A 35 4.92 -4.23 0.57
CA VAL A 35 4.02 -3.29 -0.10
C VAL A 35 4.83 -2.22 -0.79
N ASP A 36 4.56 -2.00 -2.07
CA ASP A 36 5.02 -0.84 -2.82
C ASP A 36 3.82 0.04 -3.13
N LEU A 37 4.01 1.34 -3.06
CA LEU A 37 2.98 2.33 -3.31
C LEU A 37 3.47 3.38 -4.29
N ASP A 38 2.62 3.72 -5.24
CA ASP A 38 2.76 4.91 -6.06
C ASP A 38 1.58 5.82 -5.76
N LEU A 39 1.85 7.03 -5.29
CA LEU A 39 0.84 8.04 -4.99
C LEU A 39 0.87 9.10 -6.06
N ALA A 40 -0.21 9.24 -6.83
CA ALA A 40 -0.34 10.32 -7.80
C ALA A 40 -0.64 11.61 -7.05
N VAL A 41 0.32 12.52 -7.02
CA VAL A 41 0.26 13.79 -6.30
C VAL A 41 0.95 14.85 -7.14
N ASP A 42 0.35 16.04 -7.21
CA ASP A 42 1.05 17.19 -7.81
C ASP A 42 2.17 17.64 -6.86
N LEU A 43 3.42 17.47 -7.29
CA LEU A 43 4.59 17.78 -6.46
C LEU A 43 5.10 19.22 -6.66
N ARG A 44 4.48 19.98 -7.54
CA ARG A 44 4.92 21.36 -7.83
C ARG A 44 4.80 22.30 -6.64
N PRO A 45 3.67 22.33 -5.90
CA PRO A 45 3.56 23.26 -4.77
C PRO A 45 4.67 23.08 -3.74
N ALA A 46 4.95 21.86 -3.32
CA ALA A 46 6.03 21.58 -2.38
C ALA A 46 7.40 21.80 -2.99
N GLY A 47 7.57 21.54 -4.28
CA GLY A 47 8.81 21.80 -5.00
C GLY A 47 9.17 23.28 -5.02
N VAL A 48 8.18 24.15 -5.01
CA VAL A 48 8.37 25.60 -4.97
C VAL A 48 8.56 26.11 -3.55
N SER A 49 7.73 25.66 -2.61
CA SER A 49 7.69 26.20 -1.24
C SER A 49 8.67 25.55 -0.28
N ASP A 50 9.05 24.30 -0.54
CA ASP A 50 9.83 23.47 0.39
C ASP A 50 9.15 23.34 1.75
N ASP A 51 7.81 23.30 1.76
CA ASP A 51 6.99 23.22 2.96
C ASP A 51 6.17 21.91 2.93
N LEU A 52 6.26 21.12 4.02
CA LEU A 52 5.52 19.88 4.17
C LEU A 52 4.01 20.11 4.06
N ALA A 53 3.52 21.27 4.48
CA ALA A 53 2.09 21.60 4.41
C ALA A 53 1.55 21.62 2.96
N ASP A 54 2.41 21.71 1.97
CA ASP A 54 2.05 21.76 0.54
C ASP A 54 2.15 20.40 -0.15
N THR A 55 2.34 19.34 0.60
CA THR A 55 2.43 17.98 0.04
C THR A 55 1.80 16.95 0.98
N VAL A 56 1.90 15.70 0.57
CA VAL A 56 1.43 14.55 1.37
C VAL A 56 2.55 14.10 2.29
N ASP A 57 2.23 13.89 3.55
CA ASP A 57 3.13 13.26 4.51
C ASP A 57 3.18 11.76 4.25
N TYR A 58 4.23 11.29 3.57
CA TYR A 58 4.36 9.87 3.26
C TYR A 58 4.56 9.01 4.51
N GLY A 59 5.04 9.57 5.62
CA GLY A 59 5.12 8.86 6.89
C GLY A 59 3.74 8.47 7.41
N ALA A 60 2.75 9.36 7.29
CA ALA A 60 1.36 9.06 7.64
C ALA A 60 0.78 7.96 6.74
N VAL A 61 1.14 7.97 5.45
CA VAL A 61 0.73 6.92 4.52
C VAL A 61 1.32 5.56 4.93
N ALA A 62 2.61 5.53 5.23
CA ALA A 62 3.27 4.30 5.67
C ALA A 62 2.64 3.75 6.95
N ASP A 63 2.31 4.61 7.91
CA ASP A 63 1.66 4.21 9.16
C ASP A 63 0.28 3.59 8.92
N VAL A 64 -0.51 4.17 8.02
CA VAL A 64 -1.84 3.66 7.67
C VAL A 64 -1.73 2.29 6.99
N VAL A 65 -0.78 2.13 6.08
CA VAL A 65 -0.53 0.84 5.42
C VAL A 65 -0.12 -0.22 6.45
N ALA A 66 0.82 0.10 7.31
CA ALA A 66 1.28 -0.82 8.34
C ALA A 66 0.13 -1.23 9.28
N ALA A 67 -0.68 -0.28 9.72
CA ALA A 67 -1.82 -0.55 10.59
C ALA A 67 -2.88 -1.42 9.90
N THR A 68 -3.12 -1.22 8.61
CA THR A 68 -4.09 -2.02 7.86
C THR A 68 -3.62 -3.46 7.68
N VAL A 69 -2.35 -3.67 7.36
CA VAL A 69 -1.80 -5.02 7.18
C VAL A 69 -1.71 -5.77 8.51
N SER A 70 -1.21 -5.12 9.57
CA SER A 70 -1.01 -5.74 10.87
C SER A 70 -2.24 -5.72 11.77
N GLY A 71 -3.32 -5.05 11.33
CA GLY A 71 -4.54 -4.89 12.12
C GLY A 71 -5.29 -6.20 12.37
N GLY A 72 -6.36 -6.11 13.17
CA GLY A 72 -7.08 -7.28 13.65
C GLY A 72 -7.97 -7.99 12.64
N CYS A 73 -8.19 -7.42 11.45
CA CYS A 73 -8.98 -8.07 10.40
C CYS A 73 -8.09 -8.92 9.52
N SER A 74 -8.43 -10.20 9.36
CA SER A 74 -7.76 -11.09 8.41
C SER A 74 -8.55 -11.15 7.12
N PHE A 75 -7.88 -10.87 6.01
CA PHE A 75 -8.46 -11.03 4.68
C PHE A 75 -8.02 -12.36 4.08
N ALA A 76 -8.95 -13.08 3.48
CA ALA A 76 -8.62 -14.35 2.83
C ALA A 76 -7.80 -14.13 1.56
N LEU A 77 -8.04 -13.04 0.86
CA LEU A 77 -7.43 -12.78 -0.45
C LEU A 77 -6.54 -11.54 -0.42
N LEU A 78 -5.42 -11.60 -1.13
CA LEU A 78 -4.55 -10.43 -1.36
C LEU A 78 -5.32 -9.30 -2.03
N GLU A 79 -6.23 -9.62 -2.94
CA GLU A 79 -7.07 -8.65 -3.64
C GLU A 79 -7.89 -7.82 -2.67
N ALA A 80 -8.49 -8.44 -1.67
CA ALA A 80 -9.28 -7.74 -0.66
C ALA A 80 -8.41 -6.85 0.22
N LEU A 81 -7.26 -7.35 0.66
CA LEU A 81 -6.32 -6.54 1.44
C LEU A 81 -5.82 -5.35 0.63
N ALA A 82 -5.44 -5.57 -0.63
CA ALA A 82 -4.96 -4.51 -1.51
C ALA A 82 -6.04 -3.44 -1.75
N TRP A 83 -7.29 -3.86 -1.91
CA TRP A 83 -8.41 -2.93 -2.04
C TRP A 83 -8.57 -2.04 -0.82
N HIS A 84 -8.52 -2.63 0.38
CA HIS A 84 -8.61 -1.88 1.64
C HIS A 84 -7.41 -0.93 1.82
N LEU A 85 -6.22 -1.34 1.38
CA LEU A 85 -5.05 -0.48 1.39
C LEU A 85 -5.24 0.74 0.48
N VAL A 86 -5.78 0.54 -0.72
CA VAL A 86 -6.08 1.63 -1.65
C VAL A 86 -7.02 2.65 -1.00
N GLU A 87 -8.12 2.17 -0.43
CA GLU A 87 -9.10 3.05 0.20
C GLU A 87 -8.51 3.81 1.39
N ALA A 88 -7.78 3.11 2.25
CA ALA A 88 -7.15 3.72 3.41
C ALA A 88 -6.14 4.79 3.03
N VAL A 89 -5.34 4.54 1.99
CA VAL A 89 -4.34 5.51 1.50
C VAL A 89 -5.01 6.74 0.89
N LEU A 90 -6.06 6.55 0.08
CA LEU A 90 -6.79 7.68 -0.49
C LEU A 90 -7.41 8.58 0.60
N ASP A 91 -7.79 8.00 1.73
CA ASP A 91 -8.38 8.75 2.84
C ASP A 91 -7.35 9.57 3.64
N VAL A 92 -6.06 9.35 3.46
CA VAL A 92 -5.02 10.07 4.21
C VAL A 92 -4.99 11.54 3.83
N ASP A 93 -5.09 11.85 2.53
CA ASP A 93 -4.96 13.24 2.05
C ASP A 93 -5.66 13.35 0.69
N HIS A 94 -6.48 14.39 0.54
CA HIS A 94 -7.21 14.65 -0.71
C HIS A 94 -6.29 14.98 -1.90
N ARG A 95 -5.04 15.38 -1.64
CA ARG A 95 -4.05 15.62 -2.70
C ARG A 95 -3.63 14.34 -3.41
N ILE A 96 -3.86 13.19 -2.79
CA ILE A 96 -3.65 11.89 -3.46
C ILE A 96 -4.80 11.68 -4.43
N THR A 97 -4.54 11.84 -5.72
CA THR A 97 -5.56 11.71 -6.76
C THR A 97 -5.68 10.29 -7.29
N GLY A 98 -4.69 9.48 -7.04
CA GLY A 98 -4.69 8.07 -7.40
C GLY A 98 -3.62 7.33 -6.64
N VAL A 99 -3.79 6.02 -6.53
CA VAL A 99 -2.81 5.16 -5.86
C VAL A 99 -2.70 3.84 -6.60
N THR A 100 -1.48 3.34 -6.69
CA THR A 100 -1.19 1.97 -7.11
C THR A 100 -0.56 1.26 -5.93
N VAL A 101 -1.13 0.13 -5.56
CA VAL A 101 -0.62 -0.75 -4.50
C VAL A 101 -0.14 -2.04 -5.15
N ALA A 102 1.12 -2.39 -4.93
CA ALA A 102 1.63 -3.73 -5.20
C ALA A 102 1.86 -4.42 -3.86
N LEU A 103 1.13 -5.48 -3.63
CA LEU A 103 1.14 -6.22 -2.36
C LEU A 103 1.54 -7.66 -2.63
N ARG A 104 2.53 -8.17 -1.89
CA ARG A 104 3.01 -9.53 -2.10
C ARG A 104 3.33 -10.23 -0.79
N LYS A 105 3.13 -11.54 -0.82
CA LYS A 105 3.60 -12.45 0.22
C LYS A 105 5.06 -12.77 -0.06
N LEU A 106 5.91 -12.62 0.96
CA LEU A 106 7.31 -12.98 0.85
C LEU A 106 7.56 -14.47 1.07
N ARG A 107 6.59 -15.17 1.66
CA ARG A 107 6.65 -16.62 1.93
C ARG A 107 5.35 -17.27 1.51
N PRO A 108 5.06 -17.33 0.20
CA PRO A 108 3.81 -17.95 -0.23
C PRO A 108 3.79 -19.45 0.10
N PRO A 109 2.64 -19.97 0.61
CA PRO A 109 2.54 -21.36 1.05
C PRO A 109 2.28 -22.30 -0.14
N LEU A 110 3.23 -22.38 -1.05
CA LEU A 110 3.14 -23.21 -2.25
C LEU A 110 4.20 -24.30 -2.23
N ALA A 111 3.88 -25.43 -2.88
CA ALA A 111 4.78 -26.56 -2.99
C ALA A 111 5.89 -26.36 -4.04
N VAL A 112 5.69 -25.41 -4.95
CA VAL A 112 6.66 -25.08 -5.99
C VAL A 112 7.64 -24.03 -5.51
N ASP A 113 8.81 -23.98 -6.11
CA ASP A 113 9.81 -22.98 -5.82
C ASP A 113 9.44 -21.67 -6.49
N ILE A 114 9.12 -20.65 -5.69
CA ILE A 114 8.69 -19.33 -6.12
C ILE A 114 9.10 -18.29 -5.08
N ASP A 115 9.57 -17.14 -5.52
CA ASP A 115 10.02 -16.11 -4.60
C ASP A 115 8.84 -15.43 -3.89
N THR A 116 7.92 -14.88 -4.63
CA THR A 116 6.79 -14.13 -4.09
C THR A 116 5.53 -14.35 -4.92
N VAL A 117 4.39 -14.10 -4.30
CA VAL A 117 3.10 -14.00 -4.99
C VAL A 117 2.45 -12.69 -4.58
N GLY A 118 1.93 -11.96 -5.55
CA GLY A 118 1.34 -10.67 -5.25
C GLY A 118 0.27 -10.24 -6.23
N VAL A 119 -0.34 -9.12 -5.89
CA VAL A 119 -1.34 -8.45 -6.71
C VAL A 119 -0.96 -6.97 -6.85
N ARG A 120 -1.43 -6.36 -7.92
CA ARG A 120 -1.29 -4.92 -8.14
C ARG A 120 -2.67 -4.33 -8.40
N VAL A 121 -3.04 -3.33 -7.62
CA VAL A 121 -4.33 -2.65 -7.72
C VAL A 121 -4.08 -1.16 -7.89
N ALA A 122 -4.74 -0.55 -8.86
CA ALA A 122 -4.64 0.88 -9.12
C ALA A 122 -6.04 1.49 -9.13
N ARG A 123 -6.17 2.64 -8.46
CA ARG A 123 -7.43 3.39 -8.40
C ARG A 123 -7.16 4.88 -8.45
N THR A 124 -8.05 5.60 -9.10
CA THR A 124 -8.12 7.06 -9.01
C THR A 124 -9.30 7.44 -8.11
N ARG A 125 -9.19 8.63 -7.57
CA ARG A 125 -10.25 9.20 -6.74
C ARG A 125 -11.51 9.50 -7.55
#